data_4c8519cac94ef12e919bd5a46b85dfc7
#
_entry.id   4c8519cac94ef12e919bd5a46b85dfc7
#
_cell.length_a   1.000
_cell.length_b   1.000
_cell.length_c   1.000
_cell.angle_alpha   90.00
_cell.angle_beta   90.00
_cell.angle_gamma   90.00
#
_symmetry.space_group_name_H-M   'P 1'
#
loop_
_entity.id
_entity.type
_entity.pdbx_description
1 polymer ?
#
loop_
_entity_poly.entity_id
_entity_poly.type
_entity_poly.pdbx_seq_one_letter_code
_entity_poly.pdbx_strand_id
1 'polypeptide(L)'
;MSRPQHSTTALSTVAFALALSLGGLLAAPAAQAETLLIERVGVEAGTTLPARGMSMAEVERRFGAPSQRLEPRGGQKRQWPTIHRWTYPTFIVYFEKSKVIDAVLIRATAGETGPKPAVR
;
A
#
# COMPACT_ATOMS: atom_id res chain seq x y z
N MET A 1 7.61 79.03 38.69
CA MET A 1 6.84 78.08 39.40
C MET A 1 6.68 76.81 38.63
N SER A 2 7.21 75.80 39.14
CA SER A 2 6.81 74.44 39.07
C SER A 2 6.57 73.82 37.75
N ARG A 3 7.18 73.01 37.51
CA ARG A 3 7.33 71.64 37.69
C ARG A 3 7.79 70.95 36.57
N PRO A 4 8.67 70.07 36.61
CA PRO A 4 8.73 68.96 35.63
C PRO A 4 8.42 67.66 36.31
N GLN A 5 7.89 66.79 35.57
CA GLN A 5 7.82 65.43 35.96
C GLN A 5 8.45 64.52 34.94
N HIS A 6 9.36 63.81 35.39
CA HIS A 6 10.07 62.82 34.59
C HIS A 6 9.55 61.44 34.95
N SER A 7 9.04 60.78 33.99
CA SER A 7 8.74 59.37 34.14
C SER A 7 9.67 58.58 33.26
N THR A 8 10.59 57.98 33.86
CA THR A 8 11.44 56.98 33.27
C THR A 8 10.72 55.66 33.19
N THR A 9 10.40 55.32 32.01
CA THR A 9 9.84 53.98 31.74
C THR A 9 11.05 53.05 31.46
N ALA A 10 11.22 52.13 32.36
CA ALA A 10 12.17 51.06 32.17
C ALA A 10 11.61 50.05 31.12
N LEU A 11 12.31 49.93 30.04
CA LEU A 11 12.04 48.85 29.10
C LEU A 11 12.67 47.57 29.64
N SER A 12 11.77 46.69 30.05
CA SER A 12 12.14 45.33 30.35
C SER A 12 12.05 44.51 29.06
N THR A 13 13.15 44.38 28.39
CA THR A 13 13.31 43.42 27.29
C THR A 13 13.46 42.04 27.88
N VAL A 14 12.37 41.34 27.93
CA VAL A 14 12.38 39.90 28.16
C VAL A 14 12.78 39.24 26.85
N ALA A 15 14.01 38.85 26.75
CA ALA A 15 14.45 37.99 25.68
C ALA A 15 13.88 36.59 25.89
N PHE A 16 12.87 36.27 25.16
CA PHE A 16 12.34 34.91 25.09
C PHE A 16 13.12 34.16 24.02
N ALA A 17 14.27 33.68 24.37
CA ALA A 17 14.97 32.69 23.59
C ALA A 17 14.44 31.32 23.92
N LEU A 18 13.35 30.95 23.26
CA LEU A 18 12.85 29.59 23.35
C LEU A 18 13.55 28.78 22.27
N ALA A 19 14.47 27.94 22.69
CA ALA A 19 15.09 26.95 21.85
C ALA A 19 14.07 25.91 21.42
N LEU A 20 13.60 26.02 20.19
CA LEU A 20 12.86 24.95 19.51
C LEU A 20 13.84 24.11 18.73
N SER A 21 14.44 23.14 19.37
CA SER A 21 15.34 22.19 18.74
C SER A 21 14.98 20.73 19.00
N LEU A 22 13.70 20.42 19.08
CA LEU A 22 13.26 19.02 19.30
C LEU A 22 12.33 18.48 18.23
N GLY A 23 12.27 19.06 17.04
CA GLY A 23 11.34 18.63 16.00
C GLY A 23 11.93 17.82 14.86
N GLY A 24 13.23 17.58 14.84
CA GLY A 24 13.90 17.09 13.63
C GLY A 24 14.09 15.58 13.48
N LEU A 25 13.84 14.78 14.51
CA LEU A 25 14.26 13.35 14.51
C LEU A 25 13.16 12.34 14.17
N LEU A 26 11.93 12.76 13.94
CA LEU A 26 10.82 11.83 13.67
C LEU A 26 10.40 11.76 12.20
N ALA A 27 11.04 12.49 11.28
CA ALA A 27 10.66 12.55 9.88
C ALA A 27 11.27 11.44 8.99
N ALA A 28 12.36 10.79 9.41
CA ALA A 28 13.10 9.84 8.58
C ALA A 28 12.33 8.54 8.23
N PRO A 29 11.58 7.88 9.13
CA PRO A 29 10.86 6.64 8.78
C PRO A 29 9.66 6.87 7.86
N ALA A 30 9.03 8.04 7.88
CA ALA A 30 7.90 8.35 7.01
C ALA A 30 8.33 8.49 5.53
N ALA A 31 9.48 9.07 5.24
CA ALA A 31 10.00 9.26 3.89
C ALA A 31 10.29 7.93 3.18
N GLN A 32 10.82 6.92 3.89
CA GLN A 32 11.07 5.60 3.32
C GLN A 32 9.77 4.84 3.01
N ALA A 33 8.76 4.96 3.86
CA ALA A 33 7.45 4.35 3.64
C ALA A 33 6.74 4.97 2.42
N GLU A 34 6.83 6.27 2.21
CA GLU A 34 6.30 6.96 1.03
C GLU A 34 6.98 6.52 -0.26
N THR A 35 8.30 6.39 -0.27
CA THR A 35 9.06 5.95 -1.45
C THR A 35 8.64 4.52 -1.86
N LEU A 36 8.55 3.60 -0.91
CA LEU A 36 8.09 2.24 -1.17
C LEU A 36 6.65 2.19 -1.70
N LEU A 37 5.78 3.06 -1.20
CA LEU A 37 4.40 3.15 -1.66
C LEU A 37 4.32 3.66 -3.10
N ILE A 38 5.09 4.69 -3.45
CA ILE A 38 5.16 5.25 -4.80
C ILE A 38 5.69 4.22 -5.80
N GLU A 39 6.73 3.49 -5.45
CA GLU A 39 7.27 2.41 -6.29
C GLU A 39 6.24 1.30 -6.52
N ARG A 40 5.52 0.90 -5.49
CA ARG A 40 4.44 -0.11 -5.61
C ARG A 40 3.31 0.36 -6.52
N VAL A 41 2.86 1.59 -6.37
CA VAL A 41 1.82 2.18 -7.24
C VAL A 41 2.31 2.25 -8.68
N GLY A 42 3.57 2.58 -8.92
CA GLY A 42 4.16 2.60 -10.26
C GLY A 42 4.16 1.23 -10.93
N VAL A 43 4.49 0.17 -10.20
CA VAL A 43 4.45 -1.21 -10.71
C VAL A 43 3.01 -1.66 -10.97
N GLU A 44 2.08 -1.32 -10.10
CA GLU A 44 0.66 -1.63 -10.27
C GLU A 44 0.06 -0.94 -11.49
N ALA A 45 0.39 0.33 -11.71
CA ALA A 45 -0.10 1.09 -12.85
C ALA A 45 0.40 0.57 -14.21
N GLY A 46 1.57 -0.08 -14.23
CA GLY A 46 2.15 -0.67 -15.45
C GLY A 46 1.66 -2.08 -15.78
N THR A 47 0.97 -2.74 -14.85
CA THR A 47 0.54 -4.13 -15.06
C THR A 47 -0.92 -4.21 -15.46
N THR A 48 -1.17 -4.65 -16.69
CA THR A 48 -2.52 -4.91 -17.16
C THR A 48 -3.06 -6.20 -16.52
N LEU A 49 -4.16 -6.10 -15.82
CA LEU A 49 -4.85 -7.23 -15.18
C LEU A 49 -6.12 -7.62 -15.94
N PRO A 50 -6.55 -8.88 -15.86
CA PRO A 50 -7.86 -9.29 -16.36
C PRO A 50 -8.99 -8.53 -15.66
N ALA A 51 -9.92 -8.00 -16.45
CA ALA A 51 -11.07 -7.30 -15.92
C ALA A 51 -12.12 -8.28 -15.38
N ARG A 52 -12.84 -7.86 -14.35
CA ARG A 52 -14.00 -8.63 -13.84
C ARG A 52 -15.02 -8.90 -14.94
N GLY A 53 -15.57 -10.09 -14.95
CA GLY A 53 -16.55 -10.53 -15.94
C GLY A 53 -15.95 -11.13 -17.21
N MET A 54 -14.66 -11.04 -17.44
CA MET A 54 -14.01 -11.75 -18.54
C MET A 54 -14.16 -13.25 -18.37
N SER A 55 -14.36 -13.97 -19.48
CA SER A 55 -14.38 -15.42 -19.44
C SER A 55 -12.97 -16.02 -19.34
N MET A 56 -12.88 -17.26 -18.86
CA MET A 56 -11.60 -18.00 -18.84
C MET A 56 -10.95 -18.01 -20.22
N ALA A 57 -11.72 -18.23 -21.29
CA ALA A 57 -11.20 -18.24 -22.66
C ALA A 57 -10.66 -16.88 -23.11
N GLU A 58 -11.28 -15.78 -22.70
CA GLU A 58 -10.79 -14.43 -22.98
C GLU A 58 -9.49 -14.12 -22.22
N VAL A 59 -9.41 -14.55 -20.97
CA VAL A 59 -8.18 -14.39 -20.17
C VAL A 59 -7.04 -15.15 -20.82
N GLU A 60 -7.23 -16.41 -21.19
CA GLU A 60 -6.22 -17.23 -21.83
C GLU A 60 -5.80 -16.66 -23.21
N ARG A 61 -6.74 -16.13 -23.97
CA ARG A 61 -6.46 -15.51 -25.28
C ARG A 61 -5.67 -14.21 -25.15
N ARG A 62 -5.92 -13.39 -24.11
CA ARG A 62 -5.27 -12.09 -23.90
C ARG A 62 -3.94 -12.18 -23.15
N PHE A 63 -3.86 -13.05 -22.18
CA PHE A 63 -2.74 -13.16 -21.25
C PHE A 63 -1.92 -14.43 -21.44
N GLY A 64 -2.37 -15.31 -22.31
CA GLY A 64 -1.73 -16.60 -22.56
C GLY A 64 -2.15 -17.67 -21.55
N ALA A 65 -1.56 -18.86 -21.68
CA ALA A 65 -1.80 -19.93 -20.73
C ALA A 65 -1.26 -19.59 -19.34
N PRO A 66 -1.99 -19.92 -18.26
CA PRO A 66 -1.49 -19.70 -16.92
C PRO A 66 -0.30 -20.61 -16.62
N SER A 67 0.61 -20.14 -15.77
CA SER A 67 1.74 -20.94 -15.29
C SER A 67 1.28 -22.15 -14.50
N GLN A 68 0.17 -21.98 -13.75
CA GLN A 68 -0.42 -23.06 -12.97
C GLN A 68 -1.93 -22.85 -12.81
N ARG A 69 -2.68 -23.93 -12.91
CA ARG A 69 -4.09 -24.00 -12.51
C ARG A 69 -4.18 -24.70 -11.18
N LEU A 70 -4.51 -23.93 -10.14
CA LEU A 70 -4.62 -24.46 -8.78
C LEU A 70 -5.94 -25.20 -8.59
N GLU A 71 -5.94 -26.16 -7.66
CA GLU A 71 -7.16 -26.88 -7.29
C GLU A 71 -8.27 -25.90 -6.88
N PRO A 72 -9.49 -26.12 -7.38
CA PRO A 72 -10.63 -25.29 -7.01
C PRO A 72 -10.87 -25.32 -5.50
N ARG A 73 -11.35 -24.21 -4.96
CA ARG A 73 -11.76 -24.11 -3.56
C ARG A 73 -13.23 -23.72 -3.45
N GLY A 74 -13.89 -24.20 -2.39
CA GLY A 74 -15.31 -23.97 -2.19
C GLY A 74 -16.16 -25.09 -2.77
N GLY A 75 -17.44 -24.85 -2.92
CA GLY A 75 -18.39 -25.82 -3.48
C GLY A 75 -18.83 -26.94 -2.53
N GLN A 76 -18.35 -26.99 -1.29
CA GLN A 76 -18.72 -28.03 -0.33
C GLN A 76 -20.16 -27.91 0.19
N LYS A 77 -20.72 -26.72 0.11
CA LYS A 77 -22.14 -26.46 0.40
C LYS A 77 -22.78 -25.79 -0.81
N ARG A 78 -24.07 -26.02 -1.00
CA ARG A 78 -24.83 -25.50 -2.16
C ARG A 78 -24.76 -23.98 -2.31
N GLN A 79 -24.65 -23.24 -1.21
CA GLN A 79 -24.53 -21.79 -1.19
C GLN A 79 -23.08 -21.28 -1.30
N TRP A 80 -22.09 -22.17 -1.31
CA TRP A 80 -20.69 -21.79 -1.44
C TRP A 80 -20.21 -21.96 -2.87
N PRO A 81 -19.84 -20.88 -3.56
CA PRO A 81 -19.36 -20.97 -4.93
C PRO A 81 -18.04 -21.74 -5.00
N THR A 82 -17.83 -22.41 -6.11
CA THR A 82 -16.53 -22.98 -6.45
C THR A 82 -15.67 -21.93 -7.09
N ILE A 83 -14.51 -21.66 -6.53
CA ILE A 83 -13.55 -20.67 -7.00
C ILE A 83 -12.37 -21.37 -7.67
N HIS A 84 -12.18 -21.12 -8.95
CA HIS A 84 -11.00 -21.53 -9.70
C HIS A 84 -9.93 -20.46 -9.61
N ARG A 85 -8.67 -20.88 -9.56
CA ARG A 85 -7.53 -19.97 -9.43
C ARG A 85 -6.45 -20.31 -10.45
N TRP A 86 -6.12 -19.31 -11.26
CA TRP A 86 -5.05 -19.40 -12.22
C TRP A 86 -3.90 -18.50 -11.83
N THR A 87 -2.69 -19.05 -11.78
CA THR A 87 -1.47 -18.31 -11.44
C THR A 87 -0.74 -17.94 -12.73
N TYR A 88 -0.43 -16.66 -12.84
CA TYR A 88 0.47 -16.09 -13.83
C TYR A 88 1.75 -15.59 -13.13
N PRO A 89 2.82 -15.28 -13.86
CA PRO A 89 4.07 -14.82 -13.23
C PRO A 89 3.93 -13.60 -12.33
N THR A 90 3.00 -12.68 -12.66
CA THR A 90 2.85 -11.40 -11.96
C THR A 90 1.51 -11.23 -11.23
N PHE A 91 0.55 -12.11 -11.45
CA PHE A 91 -0.78 -12.02 -10.84
C PHE A 91 -1.46 -13.38 -10.71
N ILE A 92 -2.48 -13.43 -9.88
CA ILE A 92 -3.39 -14.57 -9.74
C ILE A 92 -4.80 -14.12 -10.12
N VAL A 93 -5.49 -14.91 -10.93
CA VAL A 93 -6.87 -14.66 -11.34
C VAL A 93 -7.81 -15.64 -10.65
N TYR A 94 -8.89 -15.10 -10.14
CA TYR A 94 -9.96 -15.86 -9.49
C TYR A 94 -11.20 -15.87 -10.35
N PHE A 95 -11.76 -17.06 -10.55
CA PHE A 95 -12.96 -17.25 -11.36
C PHE A 95 -14.07 -17.92 -10.55
N GLU A 96 -15.28 -17.45 -10.78
CA GLU A 96 -16.51 -18.12 -10.38
C GLU A 96 -17.37 -18.37 -11.64
N LYS A 97 -17.88 -19.58 -11.82
CA LYS A 97 -18.68 -19.94 -13.00
C LYS A 97 -18.03 -19.53 -14.34
N SER A 98 -16.73 -19.71 -14.47
CA SER A 98 -15.94 -19.36 -15.65
C SER A 98 -15.82 -17.86 -15.94
N LYS A 99 -16.15 -17.00 -15.00
CA LYS A 99 -16.00 -15.54 -15.09
C LYS A 99 -15.00 -15.03 -14.05
N VAL A 100 -14.18 -14.07 -14.44
CA VAL A 100 -13.27 -13.38 -13.51
C VAL A 100 -14.08 -12.63 -12.46
N ILE A 101 -13.82 -12.94 -11.20
CA ILE A 101 -14.34 -12.19 -10.06
C ILE A 101 -13.29 -11.25 -9.47
N ASP A 102 -12.02 -11.63 -9.57
CA ASP A 102 -10.93 -10.78 -9.13
C ASP A 102 -9.59 -11.18 -9.77
N ALA A 103 -8.65 -10.24 -9.79
CA ALA A 103 -7.27 -10.48 -10.19
C ALA A 103 -6.33 -9.72 -9.25
N VAL A 104 -5.37 -10.42 -8.66
CA VAL A 104 -4.49 -9.89 -7.61
C VAL A 104 -3.04 -9.98 -8.03
N LEU A 105 -2.32 -8.86 -7.97
CA LEU A 105 -0.89 -8.83 -8.22
C LEU A 105 -0.11 -9.63 -7.18
N ILE A 106 0.86 -10.40 -7.64
CA ILE A 106 1.84 -11.05 -6.77
C ILE A 106 2.89 -10.00 -6.43
N ARG A 107 2.82 -9.46 -5.22
CA ARG A 107 3.69 -8.37 -4.76
C ARG A 107 4.99 -8.83 -4.12
N ALA A 108 5.08 -10.10 -3.75
CA ALA A 108 6.28 -10.64 -3.14
C ALA A 108 7.37 -10.85 -4.19
N THR A 109 8.39 -10.03 -4.14
CA THR A 109 9.66 -10.32 -4.82
C THR A 109 10.51 -11.24 -3.92
N ALA A 110 11.39 -12.01 -4.53
CA ALA A 110 12.25 -12.96 -3.81
C ALA A 110 13.16 -12.30 -2.73
N GLY A 111 13.24 -10.97 -2.71
CA GLY A 111 13.96 -10.21 -1.67
C GLY A 111 13.07 -9.65 -0.57
N GLU A 112 11.76 -9.79 -0.66
CA GLU A 112 10.84 -9.36 0.37
C GLU A 112 10.75 -10.44 1.45
N THR A 113 11.53 -10.26 2.50
CA THR A 113 11.36 -11.04 3.71
C THR A 113 10.09 -10.61 4.42
N GLY A 114 9.03 -11.38 4.27
CA GLY A 114 7.83 -11.22 5.07
C GLY A 114 8.12 -11.36 6.58
N PRO A 115 7.18 -10.99 7.45
CA PRO A 115 7.35 -11.17 8.89
C PRO A 115 7.71 -12.63 9.19
N LYS A 116 8.78 -12.82 9.96
CA LYS A 116 9.20 -14.16 10.37
C LYS A 116 8.04 -14.85 11.10
N PRO A 117 7.76 -16.13 10.81
CA PRO A 117 6.76 -16.86 11.56
C PRO A 117 7.14 -16.84 13.04
N ALA A 118 6.13 -16.70 13.90
CA ALA A 118 6.32 -16.74 15.33
C ALA A 118 7.00 -18.06 15.71
N VAL A 119 8.16 -17.96 16.33
CA VAL A 119 8.85 -19.13 16.88
C VAL A 119 8.02 -19.61 18.07
N ARG A 120 7.51 -20.79 17.96
CA ARG A 120 6.86 -21.47 19.08
C ARG A 120 7.90 -22.16 19.94
#